data_54387523f7ee3bfb10555757d32bce51
#
_entry.id   54387523f7ee3bfb10555757d32bce51
#
_cell.length_a   1.000
_cell.length_b   1.000
_cell.length_c   1.000
_cell.angle_alpha   90.00
_cell.angle_beta   90.00
_cell.angle_gamma   90.00
#
_symmetry.space_group_name_H-M   'P 1'
#
loop_
_entity.id
_entity.type
_entity.pdbx_description
1 polymer ?
#
loop_
_entity_poly.entity_id
_entity_poly.type
_entity_poly.pdbx_seq_one_letter_code
_entity_poly.pdbx_strand_id
1 'polypeptide(L)'
;MDMLDLSIGEPQVTGGSLLENSVTRHNDAWQYYPKAAGHPVFTAAIDRYIARRWPSAGGLVDLDRQMLPVPGTREPLGLIGGLVRGTKDNAVALVTNPFYHAWRAGALASGATIQYMNSTPENGFVPDLASLPAATLDRTTLAYLCSPTNPQGEVMTLEQIKSAIRLARAHDFLLVMDECYSDIWRGTPSAGALDAAASLHIEEGDQDLDPLRNLVVLNSLSKRSSAAGLRAGFIIGDASVIALYA
;
A
#
# COMPACT_ATOMS: atom_id res chain seq x y z
N MET A 1 28.51 24.08 13.27
CA MET A 1 27.98 23.24 12.16
C MET A 1 26.65 22.71 12.65
N ASP A 2 25.55 23.21 12.09
CA ASP A 2 24.23 22.74 12.50
C ASP A 2 24.06 21.30 12.03
N MET A 3 23.65 20.42 12.93
CA MET A 3 23.45 19.01 12.64
C MET A 3 22.16 18.86 11.80
N LEU A 4 22.26 18.25 10.63
CA LEU A 4 21.11 17.88 9.81
C LEU A 4 20.50 16.60 10.38
N ASP A 5 19.31 16.70 10.95
CA ASP A 5 18.57 15.52 11.45
C ASP A 5 17.78 14.86 10.31
N LEU A 6 18.17 13.64 9.95
CA LEU A 6 17.50 12.80 8.94
C LEU A 6 16.87 11.55 9.58
N SER A 7 16.67 11.52 10.89
CA SER A 7 16.16 10.36 11.62
C SER A 7 14.68 10.07 11.38
N ILE A 8 13.90 11.10 11.01
CA ILE A 8 12.46 10.98 10.76
C ILE A 8 12.15 11.48 9.35
N GLY A 9 11.53 10.63 8.53
CA GLY A 9 11.12 10.96 7.17
C GLY A 9 9.86 11.84 7.15
N GLU A 10 9.91 13.04 7.72
CA GLU A 10 8.82 14.01 7.66
C GLU A 10 9.04 15.01 6.53
N PRO A 11 7.99 15.38 5.77
CA PRO A 11 8.08 16.48 4.82
C PRO A 11 8.39 17.78 5.54
N GLN A 12 9.37 18.54 5.03
CA GLN A 12 9.78 19.82 5.59
C GLN A 12 9.06 21.03 4.95
N VAL A 13 8.14 20.76 4.02
CA VAL A 13 7.31 21.77 3.36
C VAL A 13 5.97 21.84 4.04
N THR A 14 5.51 23.05 4.40
CA THR A 14 4.19 23.24 5.01
C THR A 14 3.08 23.02 3.97
N GLY A 15 1.97 22.39 4.38
CA GLY A 15 0.79 22.19 3.53
C GLY A 15 0.03 23.49 3.18
N GLY A 16 0.43 24.62 3.79
CA GLY A 16 -0.08 25.95 3.53
C GLY A 16 -1.57 26.13 3.86
N SER A 17 -2.11 27.27 3.43
CA SER A 17 -3.49 27.69 3.70
C SER A 17 -4.55 26.74 3.12
N LEU A 18 -4.20 25.89 2.15
CA LEU A 18 -5.14 24.94 1.57
C LEU A 18 -5.63 23.91 2.62
N LEU A 19 -4.71 23.36 3.41
CA LEU A 19 -5.06 22.39 4.46
C LEU A 19 -5.81 23.08 5.60
N GLU A 20 -5.32 24.22 6.06
CA GLU A 20 -5.94 25.01 7.13
C GLU A 20 -7.38 25.39 6.78
N ASN A 21 -7.60 25.93 5.58
CA ASN A 21 -8.92 26.30 5.09
C ASN A 21 -9.86 25.09 4.95
N SER A 22 -9.33 23.95 4.51
CA SER A 22 -10.12 22.73 4.37
C SER A 22 -10.61 22.20 5.73
N VAL A 23 -9.72 22.14 6.72
CA VAL A 23 -10.05 21.72 8.09
C VAL A 23 -11.06 22.67 8.74
N THR A 24 -10.85 23.98 8.58
CA THR A 24 -11.75 25.01 9.17
C THR A 24 -13.15 24.98 8.55
N ARG A 25 -13.27 24.75 7.23
CA ARG A 25 -14.57 24.68 6.56
C ARG A 25 -15.44 23.50 6.97
N HIS A 26 -14.86 22.48 7.50
CA HIS A 26 -15.54 21.22 7.84
C HIS A 26 -15.51 20.92 9.34
N ASN A 27 -15.32 21.93 10.20
CA ASN A 27 -15.24 21.76 11.64
C ASN A 27 -16.56 21.26 12.26
N ASP A 28 -17.70 21.52 11.64
CA ASP A 28 -19.02 21.04 12.04
C ASP A 28 -19.15 19.51 11.94
N ALA A 29 -18.36 18.88 11.09
CA ALA A 29 -18.33 17.42 10.96
C ALA A 29 -17.69 16.71 12.16
N TRP A 30 -16.91 17.39 12.99
CA TRP A 30 -16.16 16.79 14.11
C TRP A 30 -17.06 16.23 15.23
N GLN A 31 -18.30 16.68 15.29
CA GLN A 31 -19.28 16.19 16.27
C GLN A 31 -19.88 14.82 15.93
N TYR A 32 -19.62 14.29 14.74
CA TYR A 32 -20.19 13.02 14.27
C TYR A 32 -19.11 11.97 14.07
N TYR A 33 -19.44 10.72 14.36
CA TYR A 33 -18.59 9.59 13.99
C TYR A 33 -18.54 9.44 12.45
N PRO A 34 -17.35 9.21 11.88
CA PRO A 34 -17.24 8.91 10.46
C PRO A 34 -17.89 7.56 10.14
N LYS A 35 -18.48 7.43 8.96
CA LYS A 35 -18.94 6.14 8.45
C LYS A 35 -17.73 5.26 8.09
N ALA A 36 -17.79 3.95 8.37
CA ALA A 36 -16.71 3.01 8.04
C ALA A 36 -16.36 3.04 6.55
N ALA A 37 -17.36 3.03 5.66
CA ALA A 37 -17.17 3.15 4.21
C ALA A 37 -16.70 4.56 3.74
N GLY A 38 -16.57 5.51 4.66
CA GLY A 38 -16.20 6.88 4.34
C GLY A 38 -17.38 7.76 3.91
N HIS A 39 -17.05 9.00 3.58
CA HIS A 39 -18.00 9.98 3.07
C HIS A 39 -17.99 9.97 1.53
N PRO A 40 -19.13 10.10 0.82
CA PRO A 40 -19.17 10.07 -0.65
C PRO A 40 -18.23 11.08 -1.33
N VAL A 41 -18.02 12.25 -0.72
CA VAL A 41 -17.06 13.25 -1.21
C VAL A 41 -15.62 12.72 -1.17
N PHE A 42 -15.29 11.93 -0.14
CA PHE A 42 -13.96 11.31 -0.03
C PHE A 42 -13.79 10.23 -1.12
N THR A 43 -14.77 9.34 -1.27
CA THR A 43 -14.77 8.30 -2.33
C THR A 43 -14.61 8.93 -3.72
N ALA A 44 -15.39 9.96 -4.04
CA ALA A 44 -15.27 10.68 -5.30
C ALA A 44 -13.91 11.42 -5.47
N ALA A 45 -13.28 11.83 -4.38
CA ALA A 45 -11.93 12.42 -4.45
C ALA A 45 -10.87 11.37 -4.73
N ILE A 46 -11.00 10.17 -4.15
CA ILE A 46 -10.10 9.03 -4.42
C ILE A 46 -10.26 8.55 -5.87
N ASP A 47 -11.49 8.43 -6.38
CA ASP A 47 -11.75 8.08 -7.78
C ASP A 47 -11.01 9.03 -8.75
N ARG A 48 -11.19 10.34 -8.57
CA ARG A 48 -10.47 11.34 -9.37
C ARG A 48 -8.95 11.26 -9.20
N TYR A 49 -8.48 10.94 -8.00
CA TYR A 49 -7.06 10.77 -7.74
C TYR A 49 -6.50 9.57 -8.49
N ILE A 50 -7.16 8.41 -8.46
CA ILE A 50 -6.76 7.20 -9.18
C ILE A 50 -6.73 7.49 -10.68
N ALA A 51 -7.82 8.01 -11.25
CA ALA A 51 -7.93 8.30 -12.68
C ALA A 51 -6.84 9.28 -13.17
N ARG A 52 -6.41 10.24 -12.33
CA ARG A 52 -5.33 11.17 -12.66
C ARG A 52 -3.95 10.55 -12.50
N ARG A 53 -3.74 9.78 -11.40
CA ARG A 53 -2.41 9.28 -11.02
C ARG A 53 -2.05 8.00 -11.76
N TRP A 54 -3.03 7.14 -11.95
CA TRP A 54 -2.93 5.85 -12.63
C TRP A 54 -4.06 5.69 -13.65
N PRO A 55 -3.95 6.35 -14.82
CA PRO A 55 -5.06 6.38 -15.80
C PRO A 55 -5.51 5.00 -16.26
N SER A 56 -4.61 4.02 -16.32
CA SER A 56 -4.92 2.62 -16.65
C SER A 56 -5.84 1.95 -15.64
N ALA A 57 -5.79 2.38 -14.39
CA ALA A 57 -6.61 1.86 -13.29
C ALA A 57 -7.95 2.62 -13.12
N GLY A 58 -8.14 3.70 -13.87
CA GLY A 58 -9.40 4.48 -13.85
C GLY A 58 -10.58 3.60 -14.26
N GLY A 59 -11.60 3.49 -13.39
CA GLY A 59 -12.79 2.66 -13.63
C GLY A 59 -12.58 1.15 -13.39
N LEU A 60 -11.36 0.71 -13.04
CA LEU A 60 -11.08 -0.70 -12.73
C LEU A 60 -11.49 -1.06 -11.29
N VAL A 61 -11.39 -0.11 -10.38
CA VAL A 61 -11.62 -0.31 -8.94
C VAL A 61 -13.08 -0.05 -8.60
N ASP A 62 -13.76 -1.04 -8.04
CA ASP A 62 -15.08 -0.85 -7.40
C ASP A 62 -14.86 -0.22 -6.01
N LEU A 63 -14.92 1.11 -5.96
CA LEU A 63 -14.62 1.86 -4.74
C LEU A 63 -15.59 1.58 -3.58
N ASP A 64 -16.79 1.09 -3.86
CA ASP A 64 -17.77 0.75 -2.82
C ASP A 64 -17.41 -0.56 -2.11
N ARG A 65 -16.70 -1.46 -2.79
CA ARG A 65 -16.33 -2.78 -2.29
C ARG A 65 -14.84 -2.95 -2.00
N GLN A 66 -14.00 -2.17 -2.65
CA GLN A 66 -12.55 -2.36 -2.68
C GLN A 66 -11.76 -1.21 -2.04
N MET A 67 -12.42 -0.23 -1.44
CA MET A 67 -11.74 0.92 -0.83
C MET A 67 -12.30 1.24 0.55
N LEU A 68 -11.40 1.58 1.50
CA LEU A 68 -11.78 2.15 2.79
C LEU A 68 -10.87 3.35 3.14
N PRO A 69 -11.44 4.41 3.74
CA PRO A 69 -10.65 5.45 4.39
C PRO A 69 -9.98 4.88 5.63
N VAL A 70 -8.76 5.33 5.91
CA VAL A 70 -8.02 4.92 7.10
C VAL A 70 -7.35 6.12 7.79
N PRO A 71 -7.11 6.06 9.11
CA PRO A 71 -6.44 7.12 9.86
C PRO A 71 -4.92 7.13 9.63
N GLY A 72 -4.50 7.23 8.35
CA GLY A 72 -3.14 6.98 7.90
C GLY A 72 -2.88 5.50 7.70
N THR A 73 -1.67 5.15 7.19
CA THR A 73 -1.36 3.77 6.78
C THR A 73 -0.70 2.93 7.86
N ARG A 74 -0.26 3.51 8.98
CA ARG A 74 0.40 2.78 10.06
C ARG A 74 -0.48 1.68 10.64
N GLU A 75 -1.71 2.03 11.00
CA GLU A 75 -2.67 1.14 11.62
C GLU A 75 -3.08 -0.01 10.70
N PRO A 76 -3.51 0.23 9.45
CA PRO A 76 -3.84 -0.87 8.55
C PRO A 76 -2.63 -1.76 8.22
N LEU A 77 -1.43 -1.22 8.05
CA LEU A 77 -0.21 -2.03 7.87
C LEU A 77 0.02 -3.00 9.03
N GLY A 78 -0.26 -2.58 10.26
CA GLY A 78 -0.15 -3.44 11.43
C GLY A 78 -1.30 -4.43 11.60
N LEU A 79 -2.53 -4.04 11.26
CA LEU A 79 -3.74 -4.85 11.50
C LEU A 79 -3.98 -5.90 10.42
N ILE A 80 -3.61 -5.62 9.17
CA ILE A 80 -3.92 -6.47 8.02
C ILE A 80 -3.35 -7.90 8.15
N GLY A 81 -2.25 -8.06 8.86
CA GLY A 81 -1.67 -9.37 9.14
C GLY A 81 -2.61 -10.29 9.93
N GLY A 82 -3.44 -9.72 10.80
CA GLY A 82 -4.43 -10.48 11.56
C GLY A 82 -5.49 -11.15 10.67
N LEU A 83 -5.79 -10.57 9.51
CA LEU A 83 -6.80 -11.06 8.57
C LEU A 83 -6.36 -12.35 7.84
N VAL A 84 -5.06 -12.58 7.74
CA VAL A 84 -4.48 -13.77 7.07
C VAL A 84 -3.95 -14.80 8.06
N ARG A 85 -4.27 -14.65 9.34
CA ARG A 85 -3.82 -15.57 10.39
C ARG A 85 -4.44 -16.95 10.23
N GLY A 86 -3.59 -17.97 10.28
CA GLY A 86 -4.03 -19.38 10.22
C GLY A 86 -4.48 -19.85 8.83
N THR A 87 -4.19 -19.10 7.78
CA THR A 87 -4.54 -19.50 6.40
C THR A 87 -3.62 -20.58 5.84
N LYS A 88 -2.42 -20.76 6.40
CA LYS A 88 -1.43 -21.77 5.97
C LYS A 88 -0.69 -22.40 7.16
N ASP A 89 -0.33 -23.66 7.02
CA ASP A 89 0.55 -24.36 7.96
C ASP A 89 1.99 -23.88 7.81
N ASN A 90 2.72 -23.76 8.92
CA ASN A 90 4.10 -23.27 8.95
C ASN A 90 4.27 -21.96 8.16
N ALA A 91 3.29 -21.08 8.29
CA ALA A 91 3.17 -19.83 7.55
C ALA A 91 4.43 -18.96 7.63
N VAL A 92 4.73 -18.27 6.53
CA VAL A 92 5.80 -17.30 6.40
C VAL A 92 5.19 -15.92 6.09
N ALA A 93 5.71 -14.87 6.75
CA ALA A 93 5.46 -13.48 6.39
C ALA A 93 6.75 -12.87 5.85
N LEU A 94 6.72 -12.36 4.62
CA LEU A 94 7.86 -11.74 3.96
C LEU A 94 7.88 -10.25 4.26
N VAL A 95 9.02 -9.75 4.74
CA VAL A 95 9.22 -8.35 5.09
C VAL A 95 10.55 -7.88 4.51
N THR A 96 10.57 -6.74 3.85
CA THR A 96 11.83 -6.14 3.36
C THR A 96 12.72 -5.71 4.52
N ASN A 97 14.04 -5.76 4.34
CA ASN A 97 15.02 -5.33 5.35
C ASN A 97 16.05 -4.38 4.69
N PRO A 98 16.14 -3.12 5.11
CA PRO A 98 15.46 -2.48 6.25
C PRO A 98 13.93 -2.46 6.12
N PHE A 99 13.23 -2.35 7.26
CA PHE A 99 11.78 -2.38 7.30
C PHE A 99 11.17 -1.20 8.06
N TYR A 100 9.95 -0.84 7.69
CA TYR A 100 9.11 0.02 8.52
C TYR A 100 8.46 -0.81 9.63
N HIS A 101 8.50 -0.32 10.87
CA HIS A 101 8.08 -1.09 12.06
C HIS A 101 6.62 -1.60 11.97
N ALA A 102 5.73 -0.90 11.25
CA ALA A 102 4.36 -1.35 11.08
C ALA A 102 4.24 -2.64 10.23
N TRP A 103 5.13 -2.84 9.24
CA TRP A 103 5.16 -4.10 8.46
C TRP A 103 5.52 -5.29 9.34
N ARG A 104 6.53 -5.10 10.21
CA ARG A 104 6.91 -6.14 11.19
C ARG A 104 5.78 -6.41 12.17
N ALA A 105 5.04 -5.39 12.61
CA ALA A 105 3.89 -5.56 13.49
C ALA A 105 2.79 -6.40 12.82
N GLY A 106 2.45 -6.12 11.55
CA GLY A 106 1.51 -6.91 10.78
C GLY A 106 1.98 -8.35 10.54
N ALA A 107 3.27 -8.53 10.22
CA ALA A 107 3.85 -9.87 10.10
C ALA A 107 3.75 -10.67 11.40
N LEU A 108 3.98 -10.06 12.55
CA LEU A 108 3.77 -10.70 13.86
C LEU A 108 2.29 -11.02 14.13
N ALA A 109 1.38 -10.11 13.77
CA ALA A 109 -0.06 -10.30 13.94
C ALA A 109 -0.60 -11.47 13.12
N SER A 110 0.00 -11.78 11.97
CA SER A 110 -0.34 -12.93 11.14
C SER A 110 -0.04 -14.29 11.81
N GLY A 111 0.78 -14.30 12.86
CA GLY A 111 1.24 -15.53 13.51
C GLY A 111 2.25 -16.32 12.69
N ALA A 112 2.68 -15.81 11.54
CA ALA A 112 3.66 -16.46 10.67
C ALA A 112 5.10 -16.22 11.14
N THR A 113 6.02 -17.07 10.71
CA THR A 113 7.46 -16.85 10.87
C THR A 113 7.91 -15.73 9.92
N ILE A 114 8.55 -14.69 10.46
CA ILE A 114 9.05 -13.61 9.63
C ILE A 114 10.32 -14.06 8.88
N GLN A 115 10.29 -13.93 7.57
CA GLN A 115 11.47 -14.05 6.72
C GLN A 115 11.79 -12.68 6.11
N TYR A 116 13.01 -12.20 6.33
CA TYR A 116 13.45 -10.92 5.79
C TYR A 116 14.01 -11.06 4.37
N MET A 117 13.63 -10.11 3.51
CA MET A 117 14.16 -9.94 2.16
C MET A 117 15.09 -8.73 2.17
N ASN A 118 16.39 -8.95 2.04
CA ASN A 118 17.37 -7.87 2.17
C ASN A 118 17.41 -6.98 0.93
N SER A 119 17.31 -5.67 1.15
CA SER A 119 17.59 -4.64 0.15
C SER A 119 19.09 -4.36 0.15
N THR A 120 19.77 -4.73 -0.93
CA THR A 120 21.23 -4.64 -1.05
C THR A 120 21.61 -3.92 -2.35
N PRO A 121 22.86 -3.41 -2.49
CA PRO A 121 23.33 -2.84 -3.75
C PRO A 121 23.20 -3.80 -4.94
N GLU A 122 23.39 -5.10 -4.71
CA GLU A 122 23.37 -6.13 -5.76
C GLU A 122 21.98 -6.32 -6.37
N ASN A 123 20.90 -6.08 -5.59
CA ASN A 123 19.52 -6.12 -6.11
C ASN A 123 18.92 -4.72 -6.33
N GLY A 124 19.77 -3.68 -6.40
CA GLY A 124 19.32 -2.29 -6.57
C GLY A 124 18.41 -1.81 -5.46
N PHE A 125 18.56 -2.34 -4.25
CA PHE A 125 17.73 -2.06 -3.07
C PHE A 125 16.23 -2.36 -3.23
N VAL A 126 15.89 -3.18 -4.25
CA VAL A 126 14.51 -3.66 -4.50
C VAL A 126 14.51 -5.19 -4.37
N PRO A 127 14.07 -5.75 -3.24
CA PRO A 127 13.96 -7.19 -3.08
C PRO A 127 12.98 -7.81 -4.09
N ASP A 128 13.39 -8.90 -4.72
CA ASP A 128 12.60 -9.62 -5.71
C ASP A 128 12.01 -10.90 -5.11
N LEU A 129 10.68 -11.00 -5.11
CA LEU A 129 9.95 -12.20 -4.68
C LEU A 129 10.27 -13.41 -5.57
N ALA A 130 10.56 -13.20 -6.86
CA ALA A 130 10.87 -14.27 -7.80
C ALA A 130 12.22 -14.95 -7.51
N SER A 131 13.09 -14.32 -6.72
CA SER A 131 14.34 -14.92 -6.26
C SER A 131 14.17 -15.95 -5.13
N LEU A 132 12.97 -16.03 -4.53
CA LEU A 132 12.70 -16.93 -3.42
C LEU A 132 12.35 -18.33 -3.91
N PRO A 133 12.72 -19.40 -3.15
CA PRO A 133 12.30 -20.75 -3.46
C PRO A 133 10.77 -20.89 -3.48
N ALA A 134 10.22 -21.66 -4.43
CA ALA A 134 8.79 -21.91 -4.51
C ALA A 134 8.21 -22.45 -3.18
N ALA A 135 8.95 -23.33 -2.50
CA ALA A 135 8.55 -23.85 -1.18
C ALA A 135 8.42 -22.77 -0.09
N THR A 136 9.11 -21.62 -0.23
CA THR A 136 8.91 -20.46 0.65
C THR A 136 7.64 -19.74 0.25
N LEU A 137 7.44 -19.47 -1.04
CA LEU A 137 6.26 -18.80 -1.57
C LEU A 137 4.97 -19.58 -1.25
N ASP A 138 4.98 -20.92 -1.36
CA ASP A 138 3.84 -21.78 -1.03
C ASP A 138 3.39 -21.64 0.44
N ARG A 139 4.33 -21.35 1.34
CA ARG A 139 4.04 -21.12 2.76
C ARG A 139 3.82 -19.64 3.10
N THR A 140 4.08 -18.75 2.14
CA THR A 140 3.86 -17.31 2.37
C THR A 140 2.36 -17.02 2.50
N THR A 141 1.98 -16.35 3.54
CA THR A 141 0.61 -15.85 3.77
C THR A 141 0.51 -14.35 3.57
N LEU A 142 1.62 -13.62 3.75
CA LEU A 142 1.69 -12.18 3.72
C LEU A 142 3.05 -11.70 3.21
N ALA A 143 3.07 -10.74 2.31
CA ALA A 143 4.30 -10.08 1.86
C ALA A 143 4.12 -8.56 1.86
N TYR A 144 5.08 -7.83 2.46
CA TYR A 144 5.15 -6.37 2.42
C TYR A 144 6.21 -5.91 1.45
N LEU A 145 5.80 -5.09 0.48
CA LEU A 145 6.69 -4.34 -0.40
C LEU A 145 6.37 -2.84 -0.31
N CYS A 146 7.35 -2.01 -0.61
CA CYS A 146 7.20 -0.55 -0.61
C CYS A 146 7.82 0.03 -1.87
N SER A 147 7.10 0.91 -2.55
CA SER A 147 7.61 1.61 -3.71
C SER A 147 7.08 3.06 -3.74
N PRO A 148 7.96 4.05 -3.72
CA PRO A 148 9.43 4.01 -3.48
C PRO A 148 9.82 3.33 -2.17
N THR A 149 10.99 2.65 -2.15
CA THR A 149 11.47 1.88 -0.98
C THR A 149 11.82 2.79 0.21
N ASN A 150 11.60 2.30 1.41
CA ASN A 150 11.98 3.00 2.65
C ASN A 150 13.07 2.18 3.37
N PRO A 151 14.29 2.74 3.61
CA PRO A 151 14.66 4.17 3.48
C PRO A 151 15.37 4.55 2.17
N GLN A 152 15.59 3.64 1.23
CA GLN A 152 16.55 3.83 0.12
C GLN A 152 16.01 4.78 -0.98
N GLY A 153 14.68 4.82 -1.17
CA GLY A 153 14.03 5.68 -2.17
C GLY A 153 14.01 5.09 -3.59
N GLU A 154 14.42 3.83 -3.76
CA GLU A 154 14.40 3.15 -5.04
C GLU A 154 12.97 2.81 -5.48
N VAL A 155 12.74 2.84 -6.78
CA VAL A 155 11.40 2.66 -7.36
C VAL A 155 11.31 1.32 -8.08
N MET A 156 10.30 0.53 -7.75
CA MET A 156 9.99 -0.68 -8.48
C MET A 156 9.49 -0.34 -9.89
N THR A 157 9.97 -1.08 -10.87
CA THR A 157 9.44 -1.01 -12.24
C THR A 157 8.03 -1.62 -12.31
N LEU A 158 7.27 -1.27 -13.34
CA LEU A 158 5.95 -1.86 -13.58
C LEU A 158 6.03 -3.40 -13.66
N GLU A 159 7.04 -3.94 -14.34
CA GLU A 159 7.22 -5.39 -14.48
C GLU A 159 7.58 -6.08 -13.16
N GLN A 160 8.35 -5.45 -12.30
CA GLN A 160 8.62 -6.00 -10.96
C GLN A 160 7.35 -6.07 -10.10
N ILE A 161 6.50 -5.04 -10.17
CA ILE A 161 5.22 -5.03 -9.44
C ILE A 161 4.28 -6.09 -10.03
N LYS A 162 4.17 -6.20 -11.35
CA LYS A 162 3.39 -7.25 -12.03
C LYS A 162 3.86 -8.65 -11.65
N SER A 163 5.17 -8.89 -11.62
CA SER A 163 5.75 -10.14 -11.15
C SER A 163 5.33 -10.47 -9.72
N ALA A 164 5.40 -9.50 -8.81
CA ALA A 164 4.99 -9.67 -7.43
C ALA A 164 3.49 -10.03 -7.31
N ILE A 165 2.61 -9.37 -8.08
CA ILE A 165 1.16 -9.66 -8.12
C ILE A 165 0.90 -11.07 -8.65
N ARG A 166 1.57 -11.47 -9.76
CA ARG A 166 1.43 -12.85 -10.30
C ARG A 166 1.84 -13.92 -9.29
N LEU A 167 2.95 -13.71 -8.57
CA LEU A 167 3.40 -14.61 -7.52
C LEU A 167 2.41 -14.67 -6.35
N ALA A 168 1.85 -13.52 -5.93
CA ALA A 168 0.83 -13.49 -4.89
C ALA A 168 -0.40 -14.33 -5.28
N ARG A 169 -0.86 -14.20 -6.52
CA ARG A 169 -1.98 -14.97 -7.05
C ARG A 169 -1.66 -16.46 -7.20
N ALA A 170 -0.48 -16.80 -7.73
CA ALA A 170 -0.06 -18.16 -7.99
C ALA A 170 0.14 -18.98 -6.70
N HIS A 171 0.65 -18.34 -5.65
CA HIS A 171 0.95 -18.96 -4.37
C HIS A 171 -0.07 -18.61 -3.27
N ASP A 172 -1.14 -17.91 -3.63
CA ASP A 172 -2.25 -17.53 -2.75
C ASP A 172 -1.81 -16.89 -1.43
N PHE A 173 -1.08 -15.77 -1.53
CA PHE A 173 -0.73 -14.94 -0.37
C PHE A 173 -1.17 -13.48 -0.59
N LEU A 174 -1.36 -12.75 0.50
CA LEU A 174 -1.68 -11.34 0.43
C LEU A 174 -0.42 -10.50 0.18
N LEU A 175 -0.38 -9.80 -0.94
CA LEU A 175 0.63 -8.78 -1.23
C LEU A 175 0.16 -7.42 -0.73
N VAL A 176 0.92 -6.80 0.15
CA VAL A 176 0.66 -5.46 0.69
C VAL A 176 1.67 -4.49 0.11
N MET A 177 1.20 -3.57 -0.72
CA MET A 177 2.00 -2.51 -1.34
C MET A 177 1.85 -1.21 -0.55
N ASP A 178 2.91 -0.80 0.14
CA ASP A 178 2.97 0.50 0.80
C ASP A 178 3.45 1.56 -0.20
N GLU A 179 2.52 2.37 -0.69
CA GLU A 179 2.76 3.42 -1.69
C GLU A 179 2.69 4.83 -1.10
N CYS A 180 3.00 4.99 0.19
CA CYS A 180 2.99 6.30 0.85
C CYS A 180 3.90 7.35 0.20
N TYR A 181 4.92 6.92 -0.56
CA TYR A 181 5.88 7.79 -1.23
C TYR A 181 5.64 7.92 -2.74
N SER A 182 4.61 7.28 -3.31
CA SER A 182 4.39 7.19 -4.76
C SER A 182 4.22 8.53 -5.47
N ASP A 183 3.84 9.58 -4.76
CA ASP A 183 3.72 10.94 -5.31
C ASP A 183 4.99 11.80 -5.09
N ILE A 184 6.06 11.24 -4.50
CA ILE A 184 7.35 11.90 -4.33
C ILE A 184 8.31 11.38 -5.39
N TRP A 185 8.31 12.03 -6.55
CA TRP A 185 9.13 11.64 -7.69
C TRP A 185 9.80 12.83 -8.36
N ARG A 186 10.86 12.57 -9.14
CA ARG A 186 11.55 13.57 -9.96
C ARG A 186 11.49 13.13 -11.43
N GLY A 187 11.06 14.03 -12.29
CA GLY A 187 10.93 13.75 -13.72
C GLY A 187 9.67 12.96 -14.03
N THR A 188 9.74 11.62 -14.03
CA THR A 188 8.61 10.74 -14.38
C THR A 188 7.94 10.17 -13.14
N PRO A 189 6.59 10.15 -13.07
CA PRO A 189 5.87 9.49 -12.01
C PRO A 189 6.24 8.00 -11.90
N SER A 190 6.35 7.50 -10.68
CA SER A 190 6.58 6.07 -10.43
C SER A 190 5.39 5.22 -10.87
N ALA A 191 5.64 4.00 -11.32
CA ALA A 191 4.58 3.00 -11.48
C ALA A 191 3.93 2.71 -10.12
N GLY A 192 2.67 2.30 -10.13
CA GLY A 192 1.94 1.88 -8.95
C GLY A 192 1.36 0.48 -9.09
N ALA A 193 0.96 -0.12 -7.98
CA ALA A 193 0.37 -1.45 -7.99
C ALA A 193 -1.02 -1.47 -8.66
N LEU A 194 -1.75 -0.36 -8.66
CA LEU A 194 -3.00 -0.25 -9.40
C LEU A 194 -2.75 -0.24 -10.91
N ASP A 195 -1.70 0.45 -11.42
CA ASP A 195 -1.30 0.36 -12.83
C ASP A 195 -0.91 -1.06 -13.20
N ALA A 196 -0.14 -1.72 -12.35
CA ALA A 196 0.30 -3.09 -12.59
C ALA A 196 -0.88 -4.07 -12.62
N ALA A 197 -1.83 -3.93 -11.70
CA ALA A 197 -3.04 -4.75 -11.67
C ALA A 197 -3.92 -4.53 -12.92
N ALA A 198 -4.08 -3.28 -13.35
CA ALA A 198 -4.82 -2.94 -14.57
C ALA A 198 -4.16 -3.50 -15.83
N SER A 199 -2.83 -3.38 -15.94
CA SER A 199 -2.06 -3.95 -17.05
C SER A 199 -2.21 -5.47 -17.11
N LEU A 200 -2.11 -6.15 -15.95
CA LEU A 200 -2.30 -7.61 -15.86
C LEU A 200 -3.71 -8.04 -16.26
N HIS A 201 -4.74 -7.33 -15.80
CA HIS A 201 -6.13 -7.63 -16.15
C HIS A 201 -6.38 -7.57 -17.65
N ILE A 202 -5.77 -6.61 -18.34
CA ILE A 202 -5.82 -6.50 -19.81
C ILE A 202 -5.03 -7.63 -20.47
N GLU A 203 -3.81 -7.94 -20.01
CA GLU A 203 -2.92 -8.94 -20.59
C GLU A 203 -3.45 -10.37 -20.42
N GLU A 204 -4.00 -10.68 -19.24
CA GLU A 204 -4.52 -12.03 -18.90
C GLU A 204 -5.89 -12.26 -19.53
N GLY A 205 -6.64 -11.19 -19.86
CA GLY A 205 -7.93 -11.29 -20.57
C GLY A 205 -9.06 -11.92 -19.78
N ASP A 206 -8.86 -12.22 -18.51
CA ASP A 206 -9.87 -12.83 -17.63
C ASP A 206 -10.69 -11.70 -16.97
N GLN A 207 -11.81 -11.36 -17.60
CA GLN A 207 -12.69 -10.29 -17.14
C GLN A 207 -13.52 -10.68 -15.90
N ASP A 208 -13.61 -11.97 -15.56
CA ASP A 208 -14.35 -12.46 -14.39
C ASP A 208 -13.48 -12.44 -13.12
N LEU A 209 -12.17 -12.35 -13.27
CA LEU A 209 -11.24 -12.30 -12.14
C LEU A 209 -11.19 -10.89 -11.54
N ASP A 210 -11.32 -10.79 -10.21
CA ASP A 210 -11.06 -9.53 -9.48
C ASP A 210 -9.63 -9.05 -9.79
N PRO A 211 -9.47 -7.89 -10.45
CA PRO A 211 -8.15 -7.36 -10.82
C PRO A 211 -7.26 -7.06 -9.61
N LEU A 212 -7.84 -6.89 -8.43
CA LEU A 212 -7.11 -6.65 -7.18
C LEU A 212 -6.99 -7.88 -6.28
N ARG A 213 -7.35 -9.07 -6.78
CA ARG A 213 -7.21 -10.32 -6.02
C ARG A 213 -5.80 -10.49 -5.47
N ASN A 214 -5.70 -10.85 -4.18
CA ASN A 214 -4.45 -11.02 -3.42
C ASN A 214 -3.59 -9.74 -3.28
N LEU A 215 -4.13 -8.57 -3.56
CA LEU A 215 -3.41 -7.30 -3.49
C LEU A 215 -4.12 -6.33 -2.55
N VAL A 216 -3.36 -5.62 -1.72
CA VAL A 216 -3.80 -4.42 -1.01
C VAL A 216 -2.76 -3.32 -1.20
N VAL A 217 -3.24 -2.15 -1.59
CA VAL A 217 -2.44 -0.94 -1.82
C VAL A 217 -2.80 0.10 -0.77
N LEU A 218 -1.81 0.70 -0.14
CA LEU A 218 -1.99 1.73 0.86
C LEU A 218 -1.41 3.07 0.38
N ASN A 219 -2.17 4.13 0.57
CA ASN A 219 -1.73 5.48 0.24
C ASN A 219 -2.14 6.48 1.34
N SER A 220 -1.40 7.57 1.49
CA SER A 220 -1.58 8.51 2.59
C SER A 220 -1.29 9.95 2.17
N LEU A 221 -1.96 10.90 2.81
CA LEU A 221 -1.61 12.32 2.73
C LEU A 221 -0.33 12.68 3.49
N SER A 222 0.17 11.78 4.34
CA SER A 222 1.29 12.05 5.26
C SER A 222 2.53 12.59 4.55
N LYS A 223 2.90 11.98 3.42
CA LYS A 223 4.14 12.34 2.71
C LYS A 223 3.89 13.26 1.52
N ARG A 224 2.97 12.88 0.62
CA ARG A 224 2.67 13.64 -0.60
C ARG A 224 2.09 15.03 -0.35
N SER A 225 1.40 15.24 0.79
CA SER A 225 0.68 16.49 1.09
C SER A 225 1.21 17.21 2.33
N SER A 226 2.35 16.80 2.87
CA SER A 226 2.91 17.34 4.12
C SER A 226 1.89 17.37 5.27
N ALA A 227 1.03 16.36 5.34
CA ALA A 227 -0.14 16.33 6.22
C ALA A 227 -0.11 15.12 7.16
N ALA A 228 1.08 14.73 7.64
CA ALA A 228 1.25 13.58 8.51
C ALA A 228 0.39 13.62 9.78
N GLY A 229 0.20 14.80 10.35
CA GLY A 229 -0.61 15.03 11.55
C GLY A 229 -2.12 14.88 11.35
N LEU A 230 -2.64 15.01 10.12
CA LEU A 230 -4.07 14.85 9.82
C LEU A 230 -4.55 13.41 9.89
N ARG A 231 -3.64 12.43 9.90
CA ARG A 231 -3.98 11.01 9.96
C ARG A 231 -5.02 10.61 8.91
N ALA A 232 -4.75 10.86 7.64
CA ALA A 232 -5.66 10.57 6.53
C ALA A 232 -4.96 9.75 5.44
N GLY A 233 -5.63 8.69 5.01
CA GLY A 233 -5.20 7.79 3.95
C GLY A 233 -6.34 6.90 3.49
N PHE A 234 -6.02 5.96 2.62
CA PHE A 234 -6.95 4.95 2.15
C PHE A 234 -6.22 3.63 1.88
N ILE A 235 -6.99 2.55 1.94
CA ILE A 235 -6.59 1.23 1.44
C ILE A 235 -7.49 0.88 0.25
N ILE A 236 -6.91 0.25 -0.76
CA ILE A 236 -7.62 -0.28 -1.93
C ILE A 236 -7.09 -1.69 -2.17
N GLY A 237 -7.97 -2.66 -2.44
CA GLY A 237 -7.48 -4.01 -2.71
C GLY A 237 -8.55 -5.05 -2.91
N ASP A 238 -8.14 -6.29 -2.76
CA ASP A 238 -8.99 -7.48 -2.79
C ASP A 238 -10.28 -7.27 -2.01
N ALA A 239 -11.42 -7.40 -2.69
CA ALA A 239 -12.73 -7.12 -2.11
C ALA A 239 -13.02 -7.97 -0.85
N SER A 240 -12.52 -9.20 -0.80
CA SER A 240 -12.68 -10.09 0.35
C SER A 240 -11.87 -9.60 1.57
N VAL A 241 -10.66 -9.11 1.31
CA VAL A 241 -9.79 -8.54 2.37
C VAL A 241 -10.35 -7.23 2.89
N ILE A 242 -10.84 -6.36 1.98
CA ILE A 242 -11.45 -5.09 2.35
C ILE A 242 -12.71 -5.31 3.18
N ALA A 243 -13.56 -6.29 2.82
CA ALA A 243 -14.74 -6.64 3.60
C ALA A 243 -14.43 -7.19 5.01
N LEU A 244 -13.31 -7.92 5.17
CA LEU A 244 -12.85 -8.39 6.48
C LEU A 244 -12.24 -7.27 7.33
N TYR A 245 -11.67 -6.25 6.68
CA TYR A 245 -11.06 -5.10 7.37
C TYR A 245 -12.10 -4.11 7.89
N ALA A 246 -13.25 -3.96 7.21
CA ALA A 246 -14.34 -3.02 7.53
C ALA A 246 -15.03 -3.34 8.86
#